data_c0296b7f36abbd538b73ae04a07cd5b4
#
_entry.id   c0296b7f36abbd538b73ae04a07cd5b4
#
_cell.length_a   1.000
_cell.length_b   1.000
_cell.length_c   1.000
_cell.angle_alpha   90.00
_cell.angle_beta   90.00
_cell.angle_gamma   90.00
#
_symmetry.space_group_name_H-M   'P 1'
#
loop_
_entity.id
_entity.type
_entity.pdbx_description
1 polymer ?
#
loop_
_entity_poly.entity_id
_entity_poly.type
_entity_poly.pdbx_seq_one_letter_code
_entity_poly.pdbx_strand_id
1 'polypeptide(L)'
;MLKYRDANDPVSFQFWKGVPHMNEKHMQYVLTVLKEGSFTNAAKKLYVSQPSLSQIIKTAESNLGAPIFNRSTDPITLTPAGQLYVEAARQVTTISTNLVKQVEELSNEEFGKIRLGISVQRGMELLPELYPRFKKRFPHVEIELHEQGSATMEKSVLEGEVGIALLTTFPKHADLYYDLIQEEQLVLIVNRDCALAKRIRPGTPIDILEAKDETFVSSRPGHSVRSIQDALFITRDMKPKIDLETIS
;
A
#
# COMPACT_ATOMS: atom_id res chain seq x y z
N MET A 1 9.25 -11.53 39.40
CA MET A 1 10.64 -11.05 39.63
C MET A 1 11.51 -11.70 38.54
N LEU A 2 11.58 -11.05 37.38
CA LEU A 2 12.41 -11.49 36.25
C LEU A 2 13.85 -11.05 36.53
N LYS A 3 14.74 -12.01 36.78
CA LYS A 3 16.18 -11.75 36.93
C LYS A 3 16.73 -11.36 35.55
N TYR A 4 17.24 -10.14 35.41
CA TYR A 4 18.12 -9.72 34.33
C TYR A 4 19.28 -10.71 34.25
N ARG A 5 19.41 -11.43 33.13
CA ARG A 5 20.58 -12.25 32.84
C ARG A 5 21.71 -11.34 32.38
N ASP A 6 22.90 -11.63 32.89
CA ASP A 6 24.13 -10.90 32.66
C ASP A 6 24.47 -10.75 31.19
N ALA A 7 24.89 -9.58 30.74
CA ALA A 7 25.24 -9.25 29.36
C ALA A 7 26.49 -10.03 28.84
N ASN A 8 27.11 -10.85 29.70
CA ASN A 8 28.29 -11.67 29.37
C ASN A 8 28.00 -13.17 29.23
N ASP A 9 26.72 -13.59 29.06
CA ASP A 9 26.40 -15.00 28.85
C ASP A 9 26.76 -15.41 27.42
N PRO A 10 27.72 -16.35 27.23
CA PRO A 10 28.16 -16.78 25.90
C PRO A 10 27.07 -17.44 25.06
N VAL A 11 25.94 -17.82 25.65
CA VAL A 11 24.77 -18.38 24.94
C VAL A 11 24.01 -17.29 24.15
N SER A 12 24.02 -16.03 24.62
CA SER A 12 23.37 -14.91 23.92
C SER A 12 24.08 -14.53 22.61
N PHE A 13 25.40 -14.73 22.55
CA PHE A 13 26.20 -14.40 21.35
C PHE A 13 26.09 -15.45 20.23
N GLN A 14 25.72 -16.70 20.55
CA GLN A 14 25.58 -17.79 19.58
C GLN A 14 24.27 -17.69 18.79
N PHE A 15 23.21 -17.10 19.37
CA PHE A 15 21.93 -16.89 18.65
C PHE A 15 22.00 -15.87 17.52
N TRP A 16 22.95 -14.94 17.57
CA TRP A 16 23.12 -13.88 16.56
C TRP A 16 24.12 -14.24 15.44
N LYS A 17 24.84 -15.33 15.55
CA LYS A 17 25.84 -15.75 14.54
C LYS A 17 25.26 -16.20 13.19
N GLY A 18 23.94 -16.28 13.05
CA GLY A 18 23.27 -16.69 11.82
C GLY A 18 22.29 -15.68 11.24
N VAL A 19 22.08 -14.53 11.92
CA VAL A 19 21.18 -13.49 11.39
C VAL A 19 22.00 -12.55 10.51
N PRO A 20 21.67 -12.44 9.21
CA PRO A 20 22.35 -11.49 8.34
C PRO A 20 22.22 -10.08 8.95
N HIS A 21 23.34 -9.40 9.18
CA HIS A 21 23.31 -8.00 9.61
C HIS A 21 22.74 -7.14 8.47
N MET A 22 21.43 -6.93 8.51
CA MET A 22 20.75 -5.98 7.64
C MET A 22 21.03 -4.57 8.16
N ASN A 23 21.95 -3.86 7.53
CA ASN A 23 22.27 -2.48 7.88
C ASN A 23 21.26 -1.54 7.19
N GLU A 24 20.66 -0.65 7.96
CA GLU A 24 19.64 0.30 7.46
C GLU A 24 20.15 1.14 6.27
N LYS A 25 21.40 1.58 6.31
CA LYS A 25 22.04 2.28 5.19
C LYS A 25 22.11 1.41 3.93
N HIS A 26 22.42 0.10 4.06
CA HIS A 26 22.40 -0.83 2.93
C HIS A 26 21.00 -1.00 2.35
N MET A 27 19.98 -1.09 3.21
CA MET A 27 18.57 -1.17 2.79
C MET A 27 18.18 0.06 1.99
N GLN A 28 18.46 1.25 2.50
CA GLN A 28 18.18 2.51 1.81
C GLN A 28 18.85 2.59 0.44
N TYR A 29 20.08 2.10 0.32
CA TYR A 29 20.83 2.10 -0.94
C TYR A 29 20.22 1.12 -1.94
N VAL A 30 19.85 -0.09 -1.50
CA VAL A 30 19.15 -1.08 -2.33
C VAL A 30 17.82 -0.54 -2.83
N LEU A 31 17.00 0.05 -1.95
CA LEU A 31 15.71 0.66 -2.30
C LEU A 31 15.87 1.81 -3.30
N THR A 32 16.93 2.62 -3.15
CA THR A 32 17.21 3.72 -4.09
C THR A 32 17.65 3.20 -5.47
N VAL A 33 18.49 2.16 -5.53
CA VAL A 33 18.88 1.54 -6.81
C VAL A 33 17.66 0.97 -7.54
N LEU A 34 16.76 0.30 -6.81
CA LEU A 34 15.52 -0.22 -7.37
C LEU A 34 14.63 0.90 -7.93
N LYS A 35 14.46 2.00 -7.17
CA LYS A 35 13.64 3.14 -7.57
C LYS A 35 14.16 3.85 -8.81
N GLU A 36 15.48 4.03 -8.91
CA GLU A 36 16.12 4.73 -10.02
C GLU A 36 16.39 3.82 -11.24
N GLY A 37 16.24 2.50 -11.11
CA GLY A 37 16.48 1.50 -12.16
C GLY A 37 17.93 1.47 -12.67
N SER A 38 18.86 2.23 -12.06
CA SER A 38 20.25 2.39 -12.51
C SER A 38 21.17 2.73 -11.35
N PHE A 39 22.32 2.03 -11.27
CA PHE A 39 23.36 2.33 -10.27
C PHE A 39 23.91 3.75 -10.42
N THR A 40 24.04 4.24 -11.65
CA THR A 40 24.58 5.58 -11.91
C THR A 40 23.63 6.67 -11.42
N ASN A 41 22.32 6.53 -11.69
CA ASN A 41 21.32 7.50 -11.24
C ASN A 41 21.14 7.44 -9.73
N ALA A 42 21.11 6.23 -9.15
CA ALA A 42 21.04 6.05 -7.70
C ALA A 42 22.26 6.67 -6.98
N ALA A 43 23.47 6.50 -7.52
CA ALA A 43 24.67 7.08 -6.95
C ALA A 43 24.62 8.62 -6.92
N LYS A 44 24.15 9.23 -8.00
CA LYS A 44 23.93 10.70 -8.06
C LYS A 44 22.93 11.14 -6.99
N LYS A 45 21.82 10.43 -6.83
CA LYS A 45 20.79 10.76 -5.86
C LYS A 45 21.23 10.60 -4.41
N LEU A 46 22.10 9.61 -4.16
CA LEU A 46 22.67 9.33 -2.84
C LEU A 46 23.93 10.17 -2.54
N TYR A 47 24.37 11.02 -3.47
CA TYR A 47 25.60 11.83 -3.36
C TYR A 47 26.85 10.98 -3.07
N VAL A 48 26.94 9.79 -3.70
CA VAL A 48 28.11 8.91 -3.62
C VAL A 48 28.66 8.58 -5.01
N SER A 49 29.88 8.08 -5.07
CA SER A 49 30.42 7.56 -6.34
C SER A 49 29.76 6.21 -6.71
N GLN A 50 29.57 5.96 -8.00
CA GLN A 50 28.99 4.69 -8.46
C GLN A 50 29.81 3.47 -8.01
N PRO A 51 31.17 3.47 -8.03
CA PRO A 51 31.96 2.37 -7.46
C PRO A 51 31.71 2.14 -5.99
N SER A 52 31.56 3.21 -5.19
CA SER A 52 31.22 3.13 -3.77
C SER A 52 29.86 2.51 -3.53
N LEU A 53 28.83 2.94 -4.27
CA LEU A 53 27.50 2.36 -4.21
C LEU A 53 27.53 0.88 -4.59
N SER A 54 28.24 0.53 -5.68
CA SER A 54 28.37 -0.87 -6.14
C SER A 54 29.01 -1.75 -5.07
N GLN A 55 30.03 -1.24 -4.35
CA GLN A 55 30.68 -1.97 -3.26
C GLN A 55 29.75 -2.18 -2.06
N ILE A 56 28.95 -1.18 -1.69
CA ILE A 56 27.97 -1.28 -0.60
C ILE A 56 26.90 -2.33 -0.93
N ILE A 57 26.39 -2.33 -2.17
CA ILE A 57 25.43 -3.34 -2.62
C ILE A 57 26.05 -4.74 -2.61
N LYS A 58 27.29 -4.89 -3.09
CA LYS A 58 28.01 -6.19 -3.01
C LYS A 58 28.16 -6.67 -1.57
N THR A 59 28.40 -5.75 -0.63
CA THR A 59 28.46 -6.11 0.80
C THR A 59 27.10 -6.59 1.32
N ALA A 60 26.00 -5.94 0.92
CA ALA A 60 24.64 -6.38 1.26
C ALA A 60 24.34 -7.76 0.65
N GLU A 61 24.69 -8.00 -0.61
CA GLU A 61 24.56 -9.29 -1.31
C GLU A 61 25.39 -10.40 -0.64
N SER A 62 26.62 -10.07 -0.22
CA SER A 62 27.49 -11.00 0.51
C SER A 62 26.93 -11.38 1.87
N ASN A 63 26.40 -10.42 2.61
CA ASN A 63 25.75 -10.65 3.90
C ASN A 63 24.48 -11.49 3.77
N LEU A 64 23.72 -11.28 2.69
CA LEU A 64 22.52 -12.06 2.36
C LEU A 64 22.87 -13.48 1.86
N GLY A 65 24.07 -13.67 1.30
CA GLY A 65 24.48 -14.93 0.65
C GLY A 65 23.91 -15.13 -0.76
N ALA A 66 23.27 -14.11 -1.34
CA ALA A 66 22.66 -14.17 -2.67
C ALA A 66 22.67 -12.80 -3.36
N PRO A 67 22.71 -12.75 -4.72
CA PRO A 67 22.59 -11.49 -5.45
C PRO A 67 21.18 -10.90 -5.27
N ILE A 68 21.12 -9.58 -5.06
CA ILE A 68 19.86 -8.82 -4.94
C ILE A 68 19.39 -8.36 -6.33
N PHE A 69 20.33 -7.93 -7.17
CA PHE A 69 20.01 -7.37 -8.47
C PHE A 69 20.46 -8.27 -9.62
N ASN A 70 19.64 -8.35 -10.65
CA ASN A 70 20.00 -8.88 -11.94
C ASN A 70 20.68 -7.76 -12.76
N ARG A 71 22.01 -7.81 -12.87
CA ARG A 71 22.82 -6.73 -13.50
C ARG A 71 22.87 -6.83 -15.03
N SER A 72 22.33 -7.92 -15.60
CA SER A 72 22.30 -8.14 -17.05
C SER A 72 21.09 -7.51 -17.74
N THR A 73 20.17 -6.91 -16.97
CA THR A 73 18.95 -6.27 -17.49
C THR A 73 19.07 -4.74 -17.46
N ASP A 74 18.44 -4.08 -18.42
CA ASP A 74 18.28 -2.63 -18.46
C ASP A 74 16.78 -2.34 -18.75
N PRO A 75 16.04 -1.72 -17.81
CA PRO A 75 16.47 -1.33 -16.45
C PRO A 75 16.82 -2.53 -15.55
N ILE A 76 17.59 -2.26 -14.49
CA ILE A 76 18.00 -3.25 -13.50
C ILE A 76 16.77 -3.84 -12.80
N THR A 77 16.72 -5.17 -12.70
CA THR A 77 15.63 -5.92 -12.06
C THR A 77 16.10 -6.65 -10.81
N LEU A 78 15.15 -7.05 -9.96
CA LEU A 78 15.44 -7.86 -8.77
C LEU A 78 15.54 -9.35 -9.11
N THR A 79 16.41 -10.05 -8.39
CA THR A 79 16.36 -11.51 -8.29
C THR A 79 15.24 -11.95 -7.35
N PRO A 80 14.87 -13.25 -7.30
CA PRO A 80 13.93 -13.75 -6.28
C PRO A 80 14.40 -13.44 -4.84
N ALA A 81 15.71 -13.59 -4.55
CA ALA A 81 16.27 -13.21 -3.25
C ALA A 81 16.19 -11.69 -3.02
N GLY A 82 16.38 -10.88 -4.07
CA GLY A 82 16.25 -9.44 -4.04
C GLY A 82 14.82 -8.98 -3.73
N GLN A 83 13.80 -9.69 -4.22
CA GLN A 83 12.40 -9.40 -3.88
C GLN A 83 12.15 -9.56 -2.39
N LEU A 84 12.58 -10.68 -1.80
CA LEU A 84 12.47 -10.92 -0.36
C LEU A 84 13.25 -9.88 0.46
N TYR A 85 14.47 -9.52 0.01
CA TYR A 85 15.28 -8.50 0.67
C TYR A 85 14.58 -7.14 0.67
N VAL A 86 14.03 -6.72 -0.47
CA VAL A 86 13.34 -5.42 -0.61
C VAL A 86 12.08 -5.38 0.24
N GLU A 87 11.31 -6.46 0.30
CA GLU A 87 10.14 -6.56 1.16
C GLU A 87 10.52 -6.40 2.64
N ALA A 88 11.50 -7.15 3.11
CA ALA A 88 12.02 -7.02 4.47
C ALA A 88 12.61 -5.63 4.75
N ALA A 89 13.37 -5.05 3.81
CA ALA A 89 13.95 -3.72 3.95
C ALA A 89 12.86 -2.64 4.12
N ARG A 90 11.75 -2.73 3.37
CA ARG A 90 10.62 -1.81 3.51
C ARG A 90 9.98 -1.91 4.89
N GLN A 91 9.72 -3.13 5.37
CA GLN A 91 9.15 -3.37 6.70
C GLN A 91 10.04 -2.78 7.80
N VAL A 92 11.35 -3.04 7.78
CA VAL A 92 12.29 -2.49 8.76
C VAL A 92 12.33 -0.97 8.72
N THR A 93 12.38 -0.38 7.52
CA THR A 93 12.36 1.09 7.37
C THR A 93 11.06 1.69 7.91
N THR A 94 9.93 1.03 7.68
CA THR A 94 8.62 1.45 8.20
C THR A 94 8.60 1.40 9.73
N ILE A 95 9.07 0.30 10.32
CA ILE A 95 9.14 0.16 11.79
C ILE A 95 10.05 1.24 12.40
N SER A 96 11.23 1.46 11.83
CA SER A 96 12.18 2.49 12.30
C SER A 96 11.57 3.90 12.22
N THR A 97 10.95 4.23 11.10
CA THR A 97 10.30 5.52 10.90
C THR A 97 9.11 5.72 11.85
N ASN A 98 8.33 4.68 12.09
CA ASN A 98 7.18 4.74 13.00
C ASN A 98 7.64 4.91 14.46
N LEU A 99 8.72 4.25 14.86
CA LEU A 99 9.29 4.43 16.19
C LEU A 99 9.71 5.87 16.44
N VAL A 100 10.47 6.48 15.51
CA VAL A 100 10.89 7.89 15.61
C VAL A 100 9.67 8.80 15.75
N LYS A 101 8.63 8.58 14.92
CA LYS A 101 7.39 9.36 15.00
C LYS A 101 6.67 9.20 16.33
N GLN A 102 6.53 7.97 16.84
CA GLN A 102 5.91 7.73 18.15
C GLN A 102 6.65 8.43 19.27
N VAL A 103 8.00 8.47 19.22
CA VAL A 103 8.80 9.21 20.20
C VAL A 103 8.59 10.73 20.06
N GLU A 104 8.51 11.25 18.84
CA GLU A 104 8.19 12.66 18.61
C GLU A 104 6.77 13.03 19.10
N GLU A 105 5.79 12.15 18.89
CA GLU A 105 4.41 12.31 19.38
C GLU A 105 4.31 12.28 20.90
N LEU A 106 5.11 11.45 21.58
CA LEU A 106 5.21 11.44 23.06
C LEU A 106 5.73 12.78 23.61
N SER A 107 6.52 13.50 22.83
CA SER A 107 7.09 14.79 23.24
C SER A 107 6.13 15.97 23.02
N ASN A 108 5.07 15.79 22.20
CA ASN A 108 4.15 16.86 21.79
C ASN A 108 2.71 16.34 21.64
N GLU A 109 2.01 16.11 22.75
CA GLU A 109 0.61 15.62 22.75
C GLU A 109 -0.39 16.52 21.97
N GLU A 110 -0.04 17.78 21.68
CA GLU A 110 -0.90 18.73 20.95
C GLU A 110 -0.53 18.93 19.48
N PHE A 111 0.63 18.44 19.04
CA PHE A 111 1.14 18.63 17.69
C PHE A 111 1.42 17.30 17.04
N GLY A 112 0.72 17.00 15.96
CA GLY A 112 0.91 15.76 15.22
C GLY A 112 0.55 15.94 13.75
N LYS A 113 0.93 14.95 12.94
CA LYS A 113 0.60 14.88 11.52
C LYS A 113 -0.05 13.55 11.20
N ILE A 114 -1.30 13.60 10.71
CA ILE A 114 -2.02 12.41 10.23
C ILE A 114 -1.89 12.35 8.71
N ARG A 115 -1.29 11.29 8.19
CA ARG A 115 -1.31 10.97 6.77
C ARG A 115 -2.54 10.11 6.49
N LEU A 116 -3.55 10.74 5.90
CA LEU A 116 -4.85 10.14 5.62
C LEU A 116 -4.93 9.76 4.15
N GLY A 117 -5.04 8.47 3.89
CA GLY A 117 -5.36 7.91 2.58
C GLY A 117 -6.86 7.91 2.32
N ILE A 118 -7.28 8.46 1.18
CA ILE A 118 -8.69 8.51 0.81
C ILE A 118 -8.82 8.60 -0.70
N SER A 119 -9.89 8.06 -1.28
CA SER A 119 -10.17 8.33 -2.69
C SER A 119 -10.71 9.75 -2.86
N VAL A 120 -10.46 10.36 -4.04
CA VAL A 120 -10.95 11.72 -4.35
C VAL A 120 -12.45 11.85 -4.11
N GLN A 121 -13.24 10.88 -4.57
CA GLN A 121 -14.70 10.89 -4.41
C GLN A 121 -15.12 10.91 -2.93
N ARG A 122 -14.53 10.04 -2.10
CA ARG A 122 -14.80 10.02 -0.65
C ARG A 122 -14.30 11.26 0.04
N GLY A 123 -13.16 11.80 -0.40
CA GLY A 123 -12.64 13.07 0.11
C GLY A 123 -13.63 14.20 -0.11
N MET A 124 -14.19 14.32 -1.31
CA MET A 124 -15.18 15.32 -1.63
C MET A 124 -16.50 15.18 -0.84
N GLU A 125 -16.89 13.94 -0.51
CA GLU A 125 -18.10 13.65 0.25
C GLU A 125 -17.91 13.86 1.76
N LEU A 126 -16.84 13.34 2.34
CA LEU A 126 -16.68 13.24 3.79
C LEU A 126 -15.91 14.42 4.42
N LEU A 127 -14.87 14.93 3.75
CA LEU A 127 -14.00 15.96 4.36
C LEU A 127 -14.70 17.28 4.66
N PRO A 128 -15.67 17.78 3.85
CA PRO A 128 -16.36 19.02 4.18
C PRO A 128 -17.03 19.00 5.55
N GLU A 129 -17.52 17.86 6.00
CA GLU A 129 -18.13 17.69 7.31
C GLU A 129 -17.12 17.27 8.39
N LEU A 130 -16.25 16.31 8.10
CA LEU A 130 -15.34 15.73 9.08
C LEU A 130 -14.20 16.69 9.44
N TYR A 131 -13.61 17.35 8.45
CA TYR A 131 -12.42 18.18 8.66
C TYR A 131 -12.66 19.34 9.63
N PRO A 132 -13.74 20.15 9.52
CA PRO A 132 -14.01 21.20 10.49
C PRO A 132 -14.24 20.67 11.92
N ARG A 133 -14.92 19.52 12.07
CA ARG A 133 -15.16 18.89 13.37
C ARG A 133 -13.84 18.41 13.98
N PHE A 134 -12.98 17.80 13.17
CA PHE A 134 -11.66 17.35 13.59
C PHE A 134 -10.80 18.52 14.04
N LYS A 135 -10.69 19.58 13.23
CA LYS A 135 -9.88 20.78 13.54
C LYS A 135 -10.37 21.55 14.76
N LYS A 136 -11.67 21.51 15.04
CA LYS A 136 -12.21 22.09 16.28
C LYS A 136 -11.73 21.36 17.53
N ARG A 137 -11.54 20.03 17.45
CA ARG A 137 -11.08 19.20 18.57
C ARG A 137 -9.56 19.13 18.67
N PHE A 138 -8.89 19.13 17.51
CA PHE A 138 -7.44 18.99 17.39
C PHE A 138 -6.87 20.11 16.48
N PRO A 139 -6.83 21.35 16.97
CA PRO A 139 -6.50 22.54 16.16
C PRO A 139 -5.06 22.48 15.60
N HIS A 140 -4.16 21.87 16.32
CA HIS A 140 -2.72 21.83 15.99
C HIS A 140 -2.30 20.57 15.23
N VAL A 141 -3.18 19.57 15.07
CA VAL A 141 -2.88 18.37 14.27
C VAL A 141 -3.03 18.68 12.77
N GLU A 142 -1.98 18.44 12.00
CA GLU A 142 -1.98 18.55 10.53
C GLU A 142 -2.56 17.30 9.89
N ILE A 143 -3.39 17.45 8.85
CA ILE A 143 -3.82 16.34 8.00
C ILE A 143 -3.17 16.48 6.64
N GLU A 144 -2.39 15.49 6.24
CA GLU A 144 -1.84 15.33 4.90
C GLU A 144 -2.67 14.30 4.14
N LEU A 145 -3.30 14.72 3.04
CA LEU A 145 -4.13 13.85 2.23
C LEU A 145 -3.30 13.12 1.17
N HIS A 146 -3.51 11.81 1.08
CA HIS A 146 -2.98 10.95 0.03
C HIS A 146 -4.16 10.40 -0.79
N GLU A 147 -4.34 10.92 -1.99
CA GLU A 147 -5.48 10.58 -2.86
C GLU A 147 -5.05 9.50 -3.87
N GLN A 148 -5.52 8.28 -3.65
CA GLN A 148 -5.19 7.12 -4.49
C GLN A 148 -6.36 6.13 -4.53
N GLY A 149 -6.28 5.16 -5.49
CA GLY A 149 -7.22 4.04 -5.54
C GLY A 149 -6.98 3.03 -4.40
N SER A 150 -8.03 2.29 -4.01
CA SER A 150 -7.99 1.40 -2.83
C SER A 150 -6.86 0.36 -2.88
N ALA A 151 -6.58 -0.23 -4.03
CA ALA A 151 -5.53 -1.25 -4.16
C ALA A 151 -4.12 -0.69 -3.88
N THR A 152 -3.84 0.52 -4.36
CA THR A 152 -2.57 1.22 -4.12
C THR A 152 -2.48 1.71 -2.68
N MET A 153 -3.62 2.13 -2.12
CA MET A 153 -3.69 2.69 -0.78
C MET A 153 -3.37 1.66 0.31
N GLU A 154 -3.87 0.42 0.23
CA GLU A 154 -3.51 -0.65 1.17
C GLU A 154 -1.99 -0.86 1.20
N LYS A 155 -1.35 -0.82 0.02
CA LYS A 155 0.09 -0.91 -0.10
C LYS A 155 0.81 0.28 0.55
N SER A 156 0.33 1.51 0.35
CA SER A 156 0.90 2.71 0.98
C SER A 156 0.78 2.67 2.51
N VAL A 157 -0.28 2.04 3.06
CA VAL A 157 -0.40 1.82 4.51
C VAL A 157 0.63 0.78 4.98
N LEU A 158 0.78 -0.35 4.27
CA LEU A 158 1.78 -1.38 4.58
C LEU A 158 3.21 -0.84 4.50
N GLU A 159 3.49 0.06 3.55
CA GLU A 159 4.78 0.72 3.39
C GLU A 159 4.98 1.91 4.37
N GLY A 160 3.98 2.24 5.20
CA GLY A 160 4.04 3.33 6.19
C GLY A 160 4.05 4.73 5.59
N GLU A 161 3.75 4.87 4.29
CA GLU A 161 3.59 6.17 3.61
C GLU A 161 2.32 6.86 4.10
N VAL A 162 1.29 6.09 4.39
CA VAL A 162 -0.01 6.50 4.92
C VAL A 162 -0.21 5.86 6.29
N GLY A 163 -0.69 6.61 7.26
CA GLY A 163 -0.93 6.12 8.62
C GLY A 163 -2.31 5.49 8.81
N ILE A 164 -3.31 6.05 8.15
CA ILE A 164 -4.71 5.58 8.18
C ILE A 164 -5.34 5.79 6.81
N ALA A 165 -6.21 4.88 6.38
CA ALA A 165 -6.87 5.00 5.09
C ALA A 165 -8.36 4.68 5.16
N LEU A 166 -9.17 5.43 4.42
CA LEU A 166 -10.60 5.15 4.20
C LEU A 166 -10.77 4.47 2.84
N LEU A 167 -11.14 3.20 2.87
CA LEU A 167 -11.19 2.33 1.69
C LEU A 167 -12.54 1.66 1.54
N THR A 168 -12.91 1.36 0.30
CA THR A 168 -13.88 0.30 0.01
C THR A 168 -13.10 -0.96 -0.33
N THR A 169 -13.03 -1.90 0.60
CA THR A 169 -12.26 -3.14 0.45
C THR A 169 -12.81 -4.24 1.33
N PHE A 170 -12.35 -5.46 1.10
CA PHE A 170 -12.47 -6.57 2.05
C PHE A 170 -11.11 -6.77 2.72
N PRO A 171 -11.05 -7.14 4.03
CA PRO A 171 -9.79 -7.45 4.69
C PRO A 171 -8.98 -8.49 3.91
N LYS A 172 -7.74 -8.14 3.54
CA LYS A 172 -6.86 -9.00 2.72
C LYS A 172 -5.50 -9.24 3.36
N HIS A 173 -5.03 -8.28 4.16
CA HIS A 173 -3.69 -8.28 4.71
C HIS A 173 -3.75 -8.48 6.21
N ALA A 174 -3.10 -9.54 6.72
CA ALA A 174 -3.05 -9.84 8.15
C ALA A 174 -2.29 -8.79 8.97
N ASP A 175 -1.40 -8.04 8.31
CA ASP A 175 -0.60 -6.99 8.94
C ASP A 175 -1.32 -5.64 9.03
N LEU A 176 -2.57 -5.54 8.54
CA LEU A 176 -3.41 -4.36 8.63
C LEU A 176 -4.57 -4.60 9.58
N TYR A 177 -4.86 -3.60 10.42
CA TYR A 177 -6.07 -3.55 11.20
C TYR A 177 -7.19 -2.89 10.38
N TYR A 178 -8.36 -3.54 10.31
CA TYR A 178 -9.52 -3.04 9.57
C TYR A 178 -10.69 -2.81 10.51
N ASP A 179 -11.19 -1.57 10.53
CA ASP A 179 -12.45 -1.21 11.18
C ASP A 179 -13.54 -1.02 10.14
N LEU A 180 -14.68 -1.69 10.33
CA LEU A 180 -15.85 -1.50 9.48
C LEU A 180 -16.58 -0.21 9.91
N ILE A 181 -16.57 0.79 9.03
CA ILE A 181 -17.26 2.06 9.27
C ILE A 181 -18.69 2.01 8.69
N GLN A 182 -18.83 1.44 7.48
CA GLN A 182 -20.10 1.40 6.76
C GLN A 182 -20.10 0.26 5.75
N GLU A 183 -21.24 -0.39 5.60
CA GLU A 183 -21.50 -1.31 4.49
C GLU A 183 -22.09 -0.55 3.31
N GLU A 184 -21.63 -0.85 2.11
CA GLU A 184 -22.10 -0.26 0.86
C GLU A 184 -22.65 -1.33 -0.06
N GLN A 185 -23.64 -0.98 -0.85
CA GLN A 185 -24.23 -1.86 -1.84
C GLN A 185 -23.81 -1.40 -3.23
N LEU A 186 -23.40 -2.38 -4.06
CA LEU A 186 -23.20 -2.13 -5.48
C LEU A 186 -24.55 -2.13 -6.18
N VAL A 187 -24.86 -1.04 -6.90
CA VAL A 187 -26.09 -0.91 -7.66
C VAL A 187 -25.81 -0.87 -9.15
N LEU A 188 -26.68 -1.51 -9.92
CA LEU A 188 -26.67 -1.42 -11.38
C LEU A 188 -27.60 -0.27 -11.82
N ILE A 189 -27.02 0.73 -12.50
CA ILE A 189 -27.76 1.81 -13.10
C ILE A 189 -28.04 1.43 -14.58
N VAL A 190 -29.28 1.49 -14.98
CA VAL A 190 -29.70 1.13 -16.33
C VAL A 190 -30.45 2.27 -17.01
N ASN A 191 -30.31 2.35 -18.34
CA ASN A 191 -31.12 3.27 -19.12
C ASN A 191 -32.61 2.88 -19.02
N ARG A 192 -33.47 3.85 -18.77
CA ARG A 192 -34.94 3.67 -18.63
C ARG A 192 -35.56 2.94 -19.82
N ASP A 193 -35.01 3.14 -21.00
CA ASP A 193 -35.58 2.61 -22.26
C ASP A 193 -35.01 1.25 -22.65
N CYS A 194 -34.00 0.73 -21.93
CA CYS A 194 -33.41 -0.58 -22.25
C CYS A 194 -34.36 -1.75 -21.93
N ALA A 195 -34.10 -2.89 -22.54
CA ALA A 195 -34.89 -4.09 -22.35
C ALA A 195 -34.91 -4.59 -20.90
N LEU A 196 -33.78 -4.47 -20.21
CA LEU A 196 -33.65 -4.86 -18.81
C LEU A 196 -34.56 -4.00 -17.91
N ALA A 197 -34.53 -2.67 -18.08
CA ALA A 197 -35.35 -1.74 -17.29
C ALA A 197 -36.87 -2.01 -17.39
N LYS A 198 -37.32 -2.55 -18.50
CA LYS A 198 -38.72 -2.90 -18.71
C LYS A 198 -39.14 -4.21 -18.00
N ARG A 199 -38.17 -5.04 -17.60
CA ARG A 199 -38.41 -6.36 -16.99
C ARG A 199 -38.25 -6.32 -15.46
N ILE A 200 -37.44 -5.42 -14.94
CA ILE A 200 -37.12 -5.33 -13.51
C ILE A 200 -37.78 -4.13 -12.85
N ARG A 201 -37.99 -4.22 -11.53
CA ARG A 201 -38.48 -3.08 -10.73
C ARG A 201 -37.29 -2.30 -10.19
N PRO A 202 -37.26 -0.97 -10.31
CA PRO A 202 -36.23 -0.15 -9.68
C PRO A 202 -36.11 -0.43 -8.18
N GLY A 203 -34.88 -0.48 -7.67
CA GLY A 203 -34.59 -0.70 -6.25
C GLY A 203 -34.73 -2.16 -5.77
N THR A 204 -34.99 -3.12 -6.66
CA THR A 204 -34.98 -4.54 -6.32
C THR A 204 -33.63 -5.19 -6.63
N PRO A 205 -33.14 -6.10 -5.77
CA PRO A 205 -31.97 -6.92 -6.12
C PRO A 205 -32.22 -7.76 -7.37
N ILE A 206 -31.25 -7.85 -8.25
CA ILE A 206 -31.26 -8.70 -9.44
C ILE A 206 -30.05 -9.61 -9.47
N ASP A 207 -30.15 -10.75 -10.14
CA ASP A 207 -28.97 -11.49 -10.53
C ASP A 207 -28.32 -10.79 -11.73
N ILE A 208 -27.00 -10.58 -11.69
CA ILE A 208 -26.27 -9.91 -12.75
C ILE A 208 -26.40 -10.62 -14.11
N LEU A 209 -26.69 -11.92 -14.09
CA LEU A 209 -26.97 -12.71 -15.30
C LEU A 209 -28.20 -12.20 -16.07
N GLU A 210 -29.12 -11.48 -15.43
CA GLU A 210 -30.24 -10.83 -16.14
C GLU A 210 -29.78 -9.73 -17.09
N ALA A 211 -28.58 -9.17 -16.82
CA ALA A 211 -27.94 -8.14 -17.66
C ALA A 211 -26.88 -8.70 -18.61
N LYS A 212 -26.79 -10.02 -18.81
CA LYS A 212 -25.72 -10.66 -19.60
C LYS A 212 -25.63 -10.18 -21.05
N ASP A 213 -26.76 -9.78 -21.64
CA ASP A 213 -26.87 -9.33 -23.02
C ASP A 213 -26.72 -7.81 -23.16
N GLU A 214 -26.59 -7.08 -22.04
CA GLU A 214 -26.46 -5.64 -22.02
C GLU A 214 -24.99 -5.22 -22.20
N THR A 215 -24.79 -3.99 -22.64
CA THR A 215 -23.46 -3.38 -22.76
C THR A 215 -23.19 -2.50 -21.53
N PHE A 216 -22.03 -2.67 -20.92
CA PHE A 216 -21.67 -2.02 -19.69
C PHE A 216 -20.77 -0.80 -19.89
N VAL A 217 -21.01 0.23 -19.08
CA VAL A 217 -20.03 1.26 -18.75
C VAL A 217 -19.43 0.87 -17.39
N SER A 218 -18.12 0.83 -17.29
CA SER A 218 -17.42 0.33 -16.10
C SER A 218 -16.35 1.31 -15.63
N SER A 219 -15.96 1.19 -14.37
CA SER A 219 -14.75 1.85 -13.88
C SER A 219 -13.50 1.20 -14.44
N ARG A 220 -12.40 1.96 -14.56
CA ARG A 220 -11.10 1.41 -14.97
C ARG A 220 -10.56 0.43 -13.94
N PRO A 221 -9.70 -0.52 -14.34
CA PRO A 221 -8.96 -1.37 -13.42
C PRO A 221 -8.19 -0.54 -12.37
N GLY A 222 -8.12 -1.06 -11.14
CA GLY A 222 -7.50 -0.36 -9.99
C GLY A 222 -8.48 0.38 -9.09
N HIS A 223 -9.74 0.56 -9.51
CA HIS A 223 -10.81 1.09 -8.66
C HIS A 223 -11.52 -0.04 -7.92
N SER A 224 -11.95 0.21 -6.67
CA SER A 224 -12.62 -0.79 -5.82
C SER A 224 -13.92 -1.30 -6.45
N VAL A 225 -14.73 -0.41 -7.04
CA VAL A 225 -15.98 -0.77 -7.73
C VAL A 225 -15.69 -1.75 -8.87
N ARG A 226 -14.62 -1.53 -9.67
CA ARG A 226 -14.24 -2.44 -10.74
C ARG A 226 -13.81 -3.80 -10.20
N SER A 227 -13.06 -3.86 -9.14
CA SER A 227 -12.65 -5.12 -8.52
C SER A 227 -13.84 -5.94 -8.01
N ILE A 228 -14.83 -5.29 -7.41
CA ILE A 228 -16.06 -5.94 -6.94
C ILE A 228 -16.89 -6.41 -8.14
N GLN A 229 -17.04 -5.59 -9.17
CA GLN A 229 -17.73 -5.91 -10.41
C GLN A 229 -17.11 -7.13 -11.11
N ASP A 230 -15.78 -7.14 -11.28
CA ASP A 230 -15.07 -8.24 -11.93
C ASP A 230 -15.21 -9.55 -11.12
N ALA A 231 -15.12 -9.48 -9.79
CA ALA A 231 -15.36 -10.63 -8.92
C ALA A 231 -16.79 -11.17 -9.07
N LEU A 232 -17.78 -10.29 -9.18
CA LEU A 232 -19.18 -10.69 -9.43
C LEU A 232 -19.34 -11.38 -10.78
N PHE A 233 -18.75 -10.84 -11.84
CA PHE A 233 -18.79 -11.46 -13.18
C PHE A 233 -18.11 -12.83 -13.19
N ILE A 234 -16.94 -12.95 -12.58
CA ILE A 234 -16.21 -14.23 -12.47
C ILE A 234 -17.04 -15.27 -11.68
N THR A 235 -17.64 -14.88 -10.55
CA THR A 235 -18.44 -15.78 -9.71
C THR A 235 -19.67 -16.32 -10.46
N ARG A 236 -20.19 -15.58 -11.42
CA ARG A 236 -21.35 -15.94 -12.26
C ARG A 236 -20.97 -16.49 -13.63
N ASP A 237 -19.68 -16.74 -13.88
CA ASP A 237 -19.16 -17.15 -15.21
C ASP A 237 -19.69 -16.25 -16.36
N MET A 238 -19.80 -14.95 -16.08
CA MET A 238 -20.30 -13.95 -17.01
C MET A 238 -19.15 -13.21 -17.67
N LYS A 239 -19.19 -13.10 -19.01
CA LYS A 239 -18.27 -12.27 -19.80
C LYS A 239 -18.99 -11.00 -20.24
N PRO A 240 -18.83 -9.88 -19.52
CA PRO A 240 -19.54 -8.65 -19.85
C PRO A 240 -18.99 -8.02 -21.13
N LYS A 241 -19.86 -7.41 -21.93
CA LYS A 241 -19.45 -6.52 -23.01
C LYS A 241 -19.27 -5.11 -22.41
N ILE A 242 -18.02 -4.69 -22.21
CA ILE A 242 -17.68 -3.35 -21.74
C ILE A 242 -17.39 -2.47 -22.94
N ASP A 243 -18.17 -1.40 -23.12
CA ASP A 243 -18.05 -0.47 -24.23
C ASP A 243 -17.28 0.80 -23.86
N LEU A 244 -17.39 1.22 -22.59
CA LEU A 244 -16.72 2.41 -22.08
C LEU A 244 -16.15 2.14 -20.69
N GLU A 245 -14.94 2.62 -20.47
CA GLU A 245 -14.31 2.64 -19.15
C GLU A 245 -14.06 4.08 -18.70
N THR A 246 -14.45 4.40 -17.45
CA THR A 246 -14.30 5.73 -16.84
C THR A 246 -13.51 5.66 -15.53
N ILE A 247 -12.96 6.79 -15.11
CA ILE A 247 -12.26 6.94 -13.82
C ILE A 247 -13.19 7.41 -12.69
N SER A 248 -14.41 7.76 -13.03
CA SER A 248 -15.45 8.24 -12.08
C SER A 248 -16.60 7.27 -12.02
#